data_061ca61cef6218f344b5756095ca6819
#
_entry.id   061ca61cef6218f344b5756095ca6819
#
_cell.length_a   1.000
_cell.length_b   1.000
_cell.length_c   1.000
_cell.angle_alpha   90.00
_cell.angle_beta   90.00
_cell.angle_gamma   90.00
#
_symmetry.space_group_name_H-M   'P 1'
#
loop_
_entity.id
_entity.type
_entity.pdbx_description
1 polymer ?
#
loop_
_entity_poly.entity_id
_entity_poly.type
_entity_poly.pdbx_seq_one_letter_code
_entity_poly.pdbx_strand_id
1 'polypeptide(L)'
;VFEGEELSSNIIKSQIKVVCEDISPKAIKVGMVSSPQIIKDIVDTLDQYPCEYLVVDPVMISKSGYSLLRPEAKQNLIKYLIPKAYIVTPNIPEAEEITNMKIETVEDMKKAGNIILNMGPKYVLMKGGHLEGDCVDVLIGKDMFEVFKGERINRKNTHGTGCTISSAITSHLALGYDIKESIRLSKEYITEAIKYSFDIGHGVGPVHHFYKFEESKIK
;
A
#
# COMPACT_ATOMS: atom_id res chain seq x y z
N VAL A 1 9.64 -12.11 -11.15
CA VAL A 1 9.45 -13.23 -10.21
C VAL A 1 9.67 -14.51 -10.99
N PHE A 2 10.57 -15.37 -10.53
CA PHE A 2 10.83 -16.66 -11.19
C PHE A 2 10.14 -17.80 -10.44
N GLU A 3 10.13 -17.74 -9.11
CA GLU A 3 9.56 -18.77 -8.26
C GLU A 3 9.11 -18.13 -6.93
N GLY A 4 8.14 -18.75 -6.25
CA GLY A 4 7.67 -18.36 -4.94
C GLY A 4 7.01 -19.53 -4.21
N GLU A 5 7.22 -19.61 -2.91
CA GLU A 5 6.61 -20.61 -2.04
C GLU A 5 5.74 -19.93 -0.99
N GLU A 6 4.54 -20.46 -0.75
CA GLU A 6 3.63 -19.98 0.28
C GLU A 6 3.97 -20.61 1.63
N LEU A 7 4.03 -19.79 2.67
CA LEU A 7 4.17 -20.30 4.03
C LEU A 7 2.86 -21.00 4.48
N SER A 8 3.01 -21.99 5.36
CA SER A 8 1.86 -22.65 5.94
C SER A 8 1.06 -21.73 6.88
N SER A 9 -0.25 -21.97 7.00
CA SER A 9 -1.15 -21.25 7.91
C SER A 9 -0.61 -21.17 9.34
N ASN A 10 -0.07 -22.26 9.85
CA ASN A 10 0.49 -22.29 11.21
C ASN A 10 1.67 -21.34 11.39
N ILE A 11 2.57 -21.27 10.41
CA ILE A 11 3.73 -20.35 10.46
C ILE A 11 3.26 -18.90 10.41
N ILE A 12 2.33 -18.56 9.51
CA ILE A 12 1.79 -17.21 9.38
C ILE A 12 1.15 -16.75 10.70
N LYS A 13 0.25 -17.54 11.23
CA LYS A 13 -0.44 -17.26 12.51
C LYS A 13 0.54 -17.11 13.67
N SER A 14 1.51 -18.02 13.77
CA SER A 14 2.51 -17.99 14.85
C SER A 14 3.39 -16.74 14.78
N GLN A 15 3.83 -16.31 13.59
CA GLN A 15 4.64 -15.10 13.42
C GLN A 15 3.84 -13.84 13.85
N ILE A 16 2.58 -13.71 13.42
CA ILE A 16 1.74 -12.59 13.82
C ILE A 16 1.53 -12.61 15.34
N LYS A 17 1.17 -13.78 15.89
CA LYS A 17 0.90 -13.96 17.31
C LYS A 17 2.07 -13.53 18.17
N VAL A 18 3.26 -14.09 17.95
CA VAL A 18 4.42 -13.82 18.82
C VAL A 18 4.84 -12.34 18.81
N VAL A 19 4.73 -11.68 17.65
CA VAL A 19 5.03 -10.25 17.54
C VAL A 19 3.97 -9.41 18.27
N CYS A 20 2.68 -9.72 18.07
CA CYS A 20 1.60 -8.98 18.70
C CYS A 20 1.57 -9.15 20.23
N GLU A 21 1.89 -10.36 20.74
CA GLU A 21 1.93 -10.63 22.17
C GLU A 21 3.12 -9.95 22.87
N ASP A 22 4.26 -9.82 22.21
CA ASP A 22 5.47 -9.25 22.81
C ASP A 22 5.55 -7.73 22.63
N ILE A 23 5.35 -7.23 21.41
CA ILE A 23 5.59 -5.82 21.03
C ILE A 23 4.30 -4.99 21.00
N SER A 24 3.15 -5.59 20.71
CA SER A 24 1.86 -4.92 20.54
C SER A 24 1.95 -3.74 19.55
N PRO A 25 2.15 -3.97 18.25
CA PRO A 25 2.39 -2.91 17.28
C PRO A 25 1.22 -1.93 17.18
N LYS A 26 1.49 -0.62 17.16
CA LYS A 26 0.48 0.44 17.02
C LYS A 26 -0.13 0.51 15.62
N ALA A 27 0.63 0.10 14.60
CA ALA A 27 0.20 0.07 13.23
C ALA A 27 0.72 -1.19 12.52
N ILE A 28 -0.10 -1.77 11.67
CA ILE A 28 0.21 -2.97 10.90
C ILE A 28 -0.04 -2.69 9.43
N LYS A 29 0.89 -3.12 8.57
CA LYS A 29 0.67 -3.08 7.13
C LYS A 29 0.50 -4.50 6.59
N VAL A 30 -0.55 -4.71 5.79
CA VAL A 30 -0.69 -5.89 4.94
C VAL A 30 -0.47 -5.46 3.50
N GLY A 31 0.50 -6.11 2.84
CA GLY A 31 0.80 -5.87 1.43
C GLY A 31 0.43 -7.06 0.56
N MET A 32 1.40 -7.58 -0.22
CA MET A 32 1.19 -8.72 -1.08
C MET A 32 0.74 -9.96 -0.28
N VAL A 33 -0.41 -10.50 -0.64
CA VAL A 33 -0.96 -11.77 -0.13
C VAL A 33 -1.44 -12.60 -1.32
N SER A 34 -1.02 -13.88 -1.40
CA SER A 34 -1.16 -14.65 -2.64
C SER A 34 -2.43 -15.50 -2.69
N SER A 35 -2.91 -16.01 -1.56
CA SER A 35 -3.99 -16.99 -1.53
C SER A 35 -5.15 -16.63 -0.61
N PRO A 36 -6.35 -17.19 -0.87
CA PRO A 36 -7.53 -16.97 -0.01
C PRO A 36 -7.30 -17.41 1.44
N GLN A 37 -6.54 -18.48 1.63
CA GLN A 37 -6.28 -19.03 2.96
C GLN A 37 -5.37 -18.09 3.77
N ILE A 38 -4.30 -17.54 3.15
CA ILE A 38 -3.42 -16.58 3.80
C ILE A 38 -4.18 -15.32 4.25
N ILE A 39 -5.07 -14.81 3.40
CA ILE A 39 -5.91 -13.65 3.76
C ILE A 39 -6.76 -13.96 4.97
N LYS A 40 -7.41 -15.14 4.99
CA LYS A 40 -8.24 -15.55 6.11
C LYS A 40 -7.42 -15.75 7.38
N ASP A 41 -6.26 -16.37 7.30
CA ASP A 41 -5.36 -16.59 8.44
C ASP A 41 -4.89 -15.28 9.05
N ILE A 42 -4.56 -14.29 8.22
CA ILE A 42 -4.20 -12.95 8.68
C ILE A 42 -5.38 -12.29 9.41
N VAL A 43 -6.56 -12.28 8.78
CA VAL A 43 -7.77 -11.67 9.34
C VAL A 43 -8.15 -12.30 10.65
N ASP A 44 -8.28 -13.65 10.69
CA ASP A 44 -8.68 -14.39 11.88
C ASP A 44 -7.68 -14.22 13.05
N THR A 45 -6.39 -14.02 12.72
CA THR A 45 -5.36 -13.78 13.74
C THR A 45 -5.38 -12.35 14.24
N LEU A 46 -5.48 -11.36 13.34
CA LEU A 46 -5.56 -9.95 13.73
C LEU A 46 -6.84 -9.60 14.50
N ASP A 47 -7.91 -10.36 14.35
CA ASP A 47 -9.11 -10.21 15.19
C ASP A 47 -8.87 -10.49 16.67
N GLN A 48 -7.84 -11.29 16.98
CA GLN A 48 -7.41 -11.57 18.37
C GLN A 48 -6.45 -10.52 18.89
N TYR A 49 -5.81 -9.74 18.01
CA TYR A 49 -4.82 -8.71 18.33
C TYR A 49 -5.21 -7.39 17.66
N PRO A 50 -6.22 -6.67 18.19
CA PRO A 50 -6.70 -5.44 17.57
C PRO A 50 -5.61 -4.40 17.48
N CYS A 51 -5.47 -3.82 16.29
CA CYS A 51 -4.53 -2.75 15.99
C CYS A 51 -5.31 -1.53 15.49
N GLU A 52 -4.99 -0.35 15.99
CA GLU A 52 -5.70 0.88 15.63
C GLU A 52 -5.55 1.22 14.14
N TYR A 53 -4.35 1.00 13.59
CA TYR A 53 -4.02 1.40 12.22
C TYR A 53 -3.63 0.18 11.37
N LEU A 54 -4.63 -0.44 10.73
CA LEU A 54 -4.40 -1.46 9.72
C LEU A 54 -4.35 -0.80 8.34
N VAL A 55 -3.18 -0.78 7.73
CA VAL A 55 -2.95 -0.27 6.36
C VAL A 55 -2.95 -1.45 5.39
N VAL A 56 -3.84 -1.44 4.40
CA VAL A 56 -3.93 -2.49 3.38
C VAL A 56 -3.51 -1.93 2.02
N ASP A 57 -2.41 -2.44 1.48
CA ASP A 57 -1.95 -2.18 0.12
C ASP A 57 -2.38 -3.36 -0.76
N PRO A 58 -3.44 -3.24 -1.58
CA PRO A 58 -4.08 -4.36 -2.25
C PRO A 58 -3.30 -4.79 -3.50
N VAL A 59 -2.05 -5.22 -3.32
CA VAL A 59 -1.13 -5.57 -4.40
C VAL A 59 -1.66 -6.77 -5.17
N MET A 60 -1.97 -6.59 -6.46
CA MET A 60 -2.53 -7.63 -7.33
C MET A 60 -1.59 -8.06 -8.44
N ILE A 61 -0.81 -7.12 -8.98
CA ILE A 61 0.06 -7.34 -10.15
C ILE A 61 1.44 -6.76 -9.85
N SER A 62 2.49 -7.53 -10.18
CA SER A 62 3.87 -7.04 -10.11
C SER A 62 4.14 -6.01 -11.22
N LYS A 63 5.19 -5.17 -11.06
CA LYS A 63 5.64 -4.26 -12.14
C LYS A 63 6.04 -4.99 -13.44
N SER A 64 6.37 -6.27 -13.36
CA SER A 64 6.66 -7.11 -14.53
C SER A 64 5.41 -7.72 -15.18
N GLY A 65 4.20 -7.39 -14.70
CA GLY A 65 2.93 -7.90 -15.21
C GLY A 65 2.55 -9.29 -14.69
N TYR A 66 3.31 -9.85 -13.74
CA TYR A 66 2.98 -11.15 -13.14
C TYR A 66 1.83 -10.98 -12.14
N SER A 67 0.78 -11.80 -12.29
CA SER A 67 -0.34 -11.83 -11.33
C SER A 67 0.15 -12.38 -9.98
N LEU A 68 0.11 -11.54 -8.95
CA LEU A 68 0.52 -11.89 -7.60
C LEU A 68 -0.63 -12.42 -6.75
N LEU A 69 -1.85 -12.08 -7.14
CA LEU A 69 -3.08 -12.46 -6.43
C LEU A 69 -3.87 -13.46 -7.28
N ARG A 70 -4.23 -14.60 -6.69
CA ARG A 70 -5.13 -15.56 -7.34
C ARG A 70 -6.55 -14.97 -7.42
N PRO A 71 -7.36 -15.31 -8.45
CA PRO A 71 -8.72 -14.77 -8.59
C PRO A 71 -9.61 -14.94 -7.35
N GLU A 72 -9.52 -16.11 -6.70
CA GLU A 72 -10.26 -16.41 -5.49
C GLU A 72 -9.77 -15.57 -4.29
N ALA A 73 -8.49 -15.23 -4.25
CA ALA A 73 -7.92 -14.40 -3.20
C ALA A 73 -8.40 -12.94 -3.29
N LYS A 74 -8.68 -12.44 -4.50
CA LYS A 74 -9.27 -11.11 -4.70
C LYS A 74 -10.63 -10.99 -3.99
N GLN A 75 -11.48 -12.01 -4.08
CA GLN A 75 -12.78 -12.01 -3.38
C GLN A 75 -12.61 -11.98 -1.87
N ASN A 76 -11.65 -12.75 -1.34
CA ASN A 76 -11.36 -12.75 0.09
C ASN A 76 -10.74 -11.42 0.57
N LEU A 77 -9.88 -10.81 -0.23
CA LEU A 77 -9.34 -9.47 0.04
C LEU A 77 -10.48 -8.45 0.20
N ILE A 78 -11.39 -8.40 -0.78
CA ILE A 78 -12.54 -7.48 -0.78
C ILE A 78 -13.50 -7.76 0.38
N LYS A 79 -13.79 -9.05 0.63
CA LYS A 79 -14.81 -9.44 1.60
C LYS A 79 -14.34 -9.38 3.05
N TYR A 80 -13.06 -9.70 3.32
CA TYR A 80 -12.60 -9.91 4.68
C TYR A 80 -11.52 -8.93 5.14
N LEU A 81 -10.60 -8.50 4.27
CA LEU A 81 -9.47 -7.68 4.67
C LEU A 81 -9.74 -6.17 4.49
N ILE A 82 -10.27 -5.77 3.33
CA ILE A 82 -10.60 -4.35 3.05
C ILE A 82 -11.53 -3.75 4.11
N PRO A 83 -12.61 -4.44 4.55
CA PRO A 83 -13.52 -3.87 5.56
C PRO A 83 -12.89 -3.57 6.92
N LYS A 84 -11.77 -4.22 7.24
CA LYS A 84 -11.05 -4.04 8.50
C LYS A 84 -9.98 -2.95 8.44
N ALA A 85 -9.68 -2.45 7.25
CA ALA A 85 -8.61 -1.50 7.07
C ALA A 85 -8.94 -0.12 7.68
N TYR A 86 -7.97 0.49 8.35
CA TYR A 86 -8.00 1.92 8.64
C TYR A 86 -7.86 2.71 7.33
N ILE A 87 -6.93 2.28 6.46
CA ILE A 87 -6.76 2.86 5.13
C ILE A 87 -6.39 1.77 4.11
N VAL A 88 -6.99 1.85 2.93
CA VAL A 88 -6.62 1.06 1.75
C VAL A 88 -5.92 1.96 0.75
N THR A 89 -4.82 1.47 0.14
CA THR A 89 -3.97 2.29 -0.75
C THR A 89 -3.86 1.73 -2.16
N PRO A 90 -4.96 1.59 -2.94
CA PRO A 90 -4.92 1.05 -4.29
C PRO A 90 -4.28 2.02 -5.28
N ASN A 91 -3.55 1.51 -6.26
CA ASN A 91 -3.26 2.23 -7.50
C ASN A 91 -4.45 2.14 -8.47
N ILE A 92 -4.37 2.84 -9.61
CA ILE A 92 -5.46 2.87 -10.60
C ILE A 92 -5.85 1.45 -11.07
N PRO A 93 -4.93 0.60 -11.56
CA PRO A 93 -5.27 -0.77 -11.97
C PRO A 93 -5.90 -1.61 -10.85
N GLU A 94 -5.40 -1.51 -9.63
CA GLU A 94 -5.94 -2.20 -8.47
C GLU A 94 -7.36 -1.73 -8.13
N ALA A 95 -7.61 -0.42 -8.21
CA ALA A 95 -8.93 0.14 -7.98
C ALA A 95 -9.92 -0.24 -9.08
N GLU A 96 -9.51 -0.24 -10.35
CA GLU A 96 -10.31 -0.75 -11.47
C GLU A 96 -10.72 -2.21 -11.25
N GLU A 97 -9.77 -3.04 -10.81
CA GLU A 97 -10.01 -4.44 -10.48
C GLU A 97 -10.96 -4.66 -9.29
N ILE A 98 -10.87 -3.80 -8.26
CA ILE A 98 -11.75 -3.89 -7.07
C ILE A 98 -13.16 -3.41 -7.41
N THR A 99 -13.30 -2.32 -8.16
CA THR A 99 -14.57 -1.63 -8.39
C THR A 99 -15.27 -2.04 -9.70
N ASN A 100 -14.55 -2.73 -10.58
CA ASN A 100 -14.98 -3.04 -11.95
C ASN A 100 -15.37 -1.77 -12.73
N MET A 101 -14.66 -0.66 -12.49
CA MET A 101 -14.90 0.65 -13.11
C MET A 101 -13.63 1.15 -13.77
N LYS A 102 -13.73 1.71 -14.99
CA LYS A 102 -12.61 2.38 -15.66
C LYS A 102 -12.30 3.72 -14.99
N ILE A 103 -11.02 4.04 -14.79
CA ILE A 103 -10.55 5.23 -14.09
C ILE A 103 -9.57 5.99 -14.98
N GLU A 104 -10.02 7.11 -15.53
CA GLU A 104 -9.23 7.96 -16.44
C GLU A 104 -9.03 9.38 -15.89
N THR A 105 -9.85 9.79 -14.93
CA THR A 105 -9.85 11.14 -14.37
C THR A 105 -9.81 11.12 -12.84
N VAL A 106 -9.49 12.28 -12.23
CA VAL A 106 -9.58 12.48 -10.77
C VAL A 106 -11.02 12.29 -10.27
N GLU A 107 -12.02 12.66 -11.06
CA GLU A 107 -13.42 12.43 -10.71
C GLU A 107 -13.77 10.94 -10.71
N ASP A 108 -13.20 10.15 -11.61
CA ASP A 108 -13.35 8.70 -11.58
C ASP A 108 -12.62 8.08 -10.39
N MET A 109 -11.44 8.60 -10.02
CA MET A 109 -10.77 8.21 -8.77
C MET A 109 -11.68 8.44 -7.57
N LYS A 110 -12.36 9.58 -7.51
CA LYS A 110 -13.29 9.89 -6.43
C LYS A 110 -14.46 8.91 -6.37
N LYS A 111 -15.06 8.60 -7.52
CA LYS A 111 -16.16 7.61 -7.62
C LYS A 111 -15.70 6.22 -7.18
N ALA A 112 -14.60 5.73 -7.74
CA ALA A 112 -14.03 4.44 -7.39
C ALA A 112 -13.63 4.37 -5.91
N GLY A 113 -13.01 5.42 -5.38
CA GLY A 113 -12.65 5.52 -3.97
C GLY A 113 -13.86 5.47 -3.05
N ASN A 114 -14.98 6.10 -3.41
CA ASN A 114 -16.24 5.99 -2.65
C ASN A 114 -16.83 4.58 -2.70
N ILE A 115 -16.74 3.88 -3.82
CA ILE A 115 -17.16 2.47 -3.91
C ILE A 115 -16.33 1.63 -2.93
N ILE A 116 -15.01 1.80 -2.90
CA ILE A 116 -14.13 1.09 -1.96
C ILE A 116 -14.41 1.50 -0.52
N LEU A 117 -14.63 2.78 -0.25
CA LEU A 117 -14.97 3.30 1.08
C LEU A 117 -16.24 2.63 1.63
N ASN A 118 -17.24 2.41 0.78
CA ASN A 118 -18.49 1.73 1.15
C ASN A 118 -18.31 0.22 1.45
N MET A 119 -17.13 -0.35 1.16
CA MET A 119 -16.79 -1.71 1.57
C MET A 119 -16.36 -1.80 3.05
N GLY A 120 -16.14 -0.65 3.74
CA GLY A 120 -15.93 -0.61 5.19
C GLY A 120 -14.64 0.04 5.71
N PRO A 121 -13.57 0.28 4.92
CA PRO A 121 -12.39 0.96 5.42
C PRO A 121 -12.73 2.39 5.85
N LYS A 122 -11.95 2.95 6.77
CA LYS A 122 -12.17 4.33 7.22
C LYS A 122 -11.69 5.36 6.18
N TYR A 123 -10.64 5.02 5.43
CA TYR A 123 -10.06 5.86 4.39
C TYR A 123 -9.65 5.04 3.17
N VAL A 124 -9.60 5.71 2.01
CA VAL A 124 -9.04 5.18 0.77
C VAL A 124 -8.06 6.19 0.19
N LEU A 125 -6.81 5.81 -0.03
CA LEU A 125 -5.83 6.60 -0.77
C LEU A 125 -5.68 6.04 -2.17
N MET A 126 -6.33 6.67 -3.14
CA MET A 126 -6.18 6.34 -4.56
C MET A 126 -4.86 6.88 -5.08
N LYS A 127 -3.93 6.00 -5.50
CA LYS A 127 -2.61 6.38 -6.03
C LYS A 127 -2.71 6.63 -7.52
N GLY A 128 -2.65 7.89 -7.94
CA GLY A 128 -2.86 8.31 -9.35
C GLY A 128 -1.60 8.39 -10.21
N GLY A 129 -0.50 7.80 -9.80
CA GLY A 129 0.77 7.81 -10.57
C GLY A 129 0.68 7.17 -11.97
N HIS A 130 -0.43 6.51 -12.32
CA HIS A 130 -0.71 5.93 -13.63
C HIS A 130 -1.51 6.85 -14.56
N LEU A 131 -2.06 7.97 -14.06
CA LEU A 131 -2.73 8.97 -14.90
C LEU A 131 -1.70 9.76 -15.70
N GLU A 132 -2.11 10.31 -16.83
CA GLU A 132 -1.29 11.25 -17.59
C GLU A 132 -1.11 12.59 -16.83
N GLY A 133 0.05 13.22 -16.94
CA GLY A 133 0.36 14.48 -16.27
C GLY A 133 0.97 14.29 -14.87
N ASP A 134 0.58 15.15 -13.93
CA ASP A 134 1.10 15.17 -12.55
C ASP A 134 0.70 13.91 -11.77
N CYS A 135 1.57 13.51 -10.83
CA CYS A 135 1.25 12.41 -9.90
C CYS A 135 0.26 12.91 -8.84
N VAL A 136 -1.03 12.65 -9.06
CA VAL A 136 -2.11 13.07 -8.18
C VAL A 136 -2.60 11.87 -7.39
N ASP A 137 -2.49 11.91 -6.05
CA ASP A 137 -3.13 10.94 -5.18
C ASP A 137 -4.32 11.58 -4.49
N VAL A 138 -5.38 10.80 -4.24
CA VAL A 138 -6.64 11.30 -3.68
C VAL A 138 -7.00 10.52 -2.42
N LEU A 139 -7.13 11.22 -1.30
CA LEU A 139 -7.64 10.66 -0.06
C LEU A 139 -9.15 10.87 0.03
N ILE A 140 -9.87 9.78 0.25
CA ILE A 140 -11.32 9.75 0.43
C ILE A 140 -11.62 9.18 1.82
N GLY A 141 -12.51 9.85 2.53
CA GLY A 141 -13.09 9.40 3.79
C GLY A 141 -14.55 9.84 3.86
N LYS A 142 -15.32 9.49 4.91
CA LYS A 142 -16.77 9.76 5.03
C LYS A 142 -16.97 11.25 4.88
N ASP A 143 -16.57 12.21 5.03
CA ASP A 143 -16.80 13.66 4.79
C ASP A 143 -15.48 14.34 4.38
N MET A 144 -14.63 13.57 3.71
CA MET A 144 -13.27 14.00 3.38
C MET A 144 -12.94 13.69 1.94
N PHE A 145 -12.43 14.69 1.25
CA PHE A 145 -11.82 14.57 -0.07
C PHE A 145 -10.60 15.49 -0.12
N GLU A 146 -9.41 14.93 -0.23
CA GLU A 146 -8.16 15.68 -0.26
C GLU A 146 -7.30 15.24 -1.44
N VAL A 147 -6.67 16.18 -2.10
CA VAL A 147 -5.82 15.93 -3.28
C VAL A 147 -4.37 16.22 -2.93
N PHE A 148 -3.51 15.23 -3.09
CA PHE A 148 -2.07 15.33 -2.89
C PHE A 148 -1.37 15.34 -4.25
N LYS A 149 -0.92 16.50 -4.69
CA LYS A 149 -0.12 16.64 -5.90
C LYS A 149 1.34 16.26 -5.63
N GLY A 150 1.99 15.67 -6.62
CA GLY A 150 3.40 15.33 -6.57
C GLY A 150 4.04 15.49 -7.94
N GLU A 151 5.34 15.77 -7.94
CA GLU A 151 6.13 15.82 -9.16
C GLU A 151 6.32 14.41 -9.74
N ARG A 152 6.20 14.30 -11.07
CA ARG A 152 6.56 13.06 -11.77
C ARG A 152 8.07 13.02 -11.98
N ILE A 153 8.74 12.17 -11.21
CA ILE A 153 10.18 11.97 -11.32
C ILE A 153 10.48 11.02 -12.48
N ASN A 154 11.19 11.50 -13.49
CA ASN A 154 11.61 10.66 -14.61
C ASN A 154 12.84 9.83 -14.23
N ARG A 155 12.64 8.72 -13.54
CA ARG A 155 13.65 7.75 -13.13
C ARG A 155 13.21 6.34 -13.49
N LYS A 156 14.17 5.51 -13.91
CA LYS A 156 13.95 4.08 -14.19
C LYS A 156 13.68 3.28 -12.91
N ASN A 157 14.36 3.68 -11.81
CA ASN A 157 14.41 2.93 -10.56
C ASN A 157 13.18 3.27 -9.68
N THR A 158 12.09 2.59 -9.94
CA THR A 158 10.80 2.80 -9.28
C THR A 158 10.24 1.50 -8.67
N HIS A 159 11.07 0.43 -8.57
CA HIS A 159 10.62 -0.80 -7.94
C HIS A 159 10.39 -0.58 -6.44
N GLY A 160 9.25 -1.07 -5.95
CA GLY A 160 8.88 -0.96 -4.54
C GLY A 160 8.21 0.36 -4.15
N THR A 161 7.99 1.33 -5.06
CA THR A 161 7.35 2.63 -4.75
C THR A 161 6.02 2.48 -4.01
N GLY A 162 5.10 1.62 -4.51
CA GLY A 162 3.79 1.41 -3.88
C GLY A 162 3.90 0.82 -2.47
N CYS A 163 4.70 -0.23 -2.32
CA CYS A 163 4.92 -0.86 -1.02
C CYS A 163 5.62 0.09 -0.04
N THR A 164 6.52 0.93 -0.52
CA THR A 164 7.26 1.90 0.32
C THR A 164 6.33 2.99 0.84
N ILE A 165 5.48 3.58 -0.01
CA ILE A 165 4.57 4.65 0.44
C ILE A 165 3.56 4.12 1.46
N SER A 166 3.01 2.92 1.26
CA SER A 166 2.09 2.31 2.23
C SER A 166 2.79 1.99 3.56
N SER A 167 4.05 1.52 3.53
CA SER A 167 4.84 1.30 4.74
C SER A 167 5.19 2.60 5.47
N ALA A 168 5.52 3.66 4.74
CA ALA A 168 5.79 4.98 5.32
C ALA A 168 4.54 5.58 5.99
N ILE A 169 3.36 5.46 5.35
CA ILE A 169 2.08 5.87 5.96
C ILE A 169 1.85 5.10 7.27
N THR A 170 2.06 3.78 7.26
CA THR A 170 1.93 2.94 8.46
C THR A 170 2.85 3.42 9.58
N SER A 171 4.09 3.72 9.25
CA SER A 171 5.09 4.20 10.22
C SER A 171 4.71 5.57 10.80
N HIS A 172 4.26 6.51 9.98
CA HIS A 172 3.82 7.83 10.45
C HIS A 172 2.57 7.76 11.33
N LEU A 173 1.60 6.90 11.00
CA LEU A 173 0.44 6.63 11.85
C LEU A 173 0.87 6.05 13.21
N ALA A 174 1.81 5.10 13.23
CA ALA A 174 2.36 4.53 14.46
C ALA A 174 3.07 5.57 15.34
N LEU A 175 3.67 6.61 14.72
CA LEU A 175 4.29 7.75 15.40
C LEU A 175 3.27 8.78 15.92
N GLY A 176 1.97 8.63 15.60
CA GLY A 176 0.89 9.49 16.09
C GLY A 176 0.53 10.67 15.18
N TYR A 177 1.05 10.70 13.95
CA TYR A 177 0.60 11.70 12.97
C TYR A 177 -0.83 11.39 12.52
N ASP A 178 -1.61 12.43 12.22
CA ASP A 178 -2.91 12.24 11.58
C ASP A 178 -2.78 11.71 10.15
N ILE A 179 -3.89 11.30 9.55
CA ILE A 179 -3.87 10.64 8.24
C ILE A 179 -3.37 11.55 7.12
N LYS A 180 -3.70 12.84 7.12
CA LYS A 180 -3.28 13.78 6.08
C LYS A 180 -1.78 14.02 6.16
N GLU A 181 -1.27 14.27 7.35
CA GLU A 181 0.15 14.49 7.58
C GLU A 181 0.97 13.21 7.33
N SER A 182 0.45 12.05 7.71
CA SER A 182 1.08 10.75 7.39
C SER A 182 1.24 10.55 5.88
N ILE A 183 0.23 10.90 5.09
CA ILE A 183 0.29 10.80 3.62
C ILE A 183 1.27 11.84 3.06
N ARG A 184 1.21 13.09 3.51
CA ARG A 184 2.09 14.17 3.05
C ARG A 184 3.57 13.81 3.25
N LEU A 185 3.94 13.42 4.47
CA LEU A 185 5.31 13.02 4.81
C LEU A 185 5.76 11.78 4.04
N SER A 186 4.87 10.80 3.84
CA SER A 186 5.18 9.59 3.09
C SER A 186 5.38 9.88 1.61
N LYS A 187 4.60 10.81 1.05
CA LYS A 187 4.73 11.26 -0.34
C LYS A 187 6.05 12.01 -0.55
N GLU A 188 6.43 12.87 0.37
CA GLU A 188 7.73 13.55 0.37
C GLU A 188 8.88 12.53 0.43
N TYR A 189 8.82 11.59 1.38
CA TYR A 189 9.82 10.53 1.51
C TYR A 189 10.01 9.71 0.24
N ILE A 190 8.91 9.24 -0.37
CA ILE A 190 9.01 8.39 -1.58
C ILE A 190 9.49 9.19 -2.80
N THR A 191 9.12 10.46 -2.92
CA THR A 191 9.58 11.34 -3.99
C THR A 191 11.11 11.48 -3.95
N GLU A 192 11.66 11.79 -2.79
CA GLU A 192 13.11 11.88 -2.61
C GLU A 192 13.81 10.52 -2.79
N ALA A 193 13.24 9.43 -2.28
CA ALA A 193 13.78 8.09 -2.47
C ALA A 193 13.84 7.66 -3.95
N ILE A 194 12.91 8.13 -4.79
CA ILE A 194 12.95 7.93 -6.25
C ILE A 194 14.01 8.84 -6.88
N LYS A 195 14.05 10.12 -6.50
CA LYS A 195 14.94 11.13 -7.05
C LYS A 195 16.42 10.75 -6.86
N TYR A 196 16.77 10.26 -5.68
CA TYR A 196 18.13 9.82 -5.33
C TYR A 196 18.40 8.35 -5.66
N SER A 197 17.48 7.67 -6.34
CA SER A 197 17.72 6.28 -6.76
C SER A 197 18.89 6.18 -7.73
N PHE A 198 19.62 5.07 -7.66
CA PHE A 198 20.80 4.80 -8.48
C PHE A 198 20.66 3.46 -9.22
N ASP A 199 21.37 3.34 -10.33
CA ASP A 199 21.24 2.18 -11.20
C ASP A 199 21.98 0.97 -10.60
N ILE A 200 21.26 -0.13 -10.37
CA ILE A 200 21.79 -1.44 -9.99
C ILE A 200 21.19 -2.49 -10.93
N GLY A 201 22.06 -3.25 -11.58
CA GLY A 201 21.65 -4.29 -12.50
C GLY A 201 21.00 -3.76 -13.78
N HIS A 202 20.29 -4.64 -14.51
CA HIS A 202 19.76 -4.34 -15.84
C HIS A 202 18.25 -4.07 -15.85
N GLY A 203 17.53 -4.41 -14.79
CA GLY A 203 16.08 -4.26 -14.65
C GLY A 203 15.66 -2.89 -14.13
N VAL A 204 14.41 -2.81 -13.67
CA VAL A 204 13.89 -1.69 -12.90
C VAL A 204 14.49 -1.78 -11.50
N GLY A 205 15.37 -0.83 -11.15
CA GLY A 205 16.04 -0.79 -9.86
C GLY A 205 15.13 -0.34 -8.72
N PRO A 206 15.56 -0.54 -7.45
CA PRO A 206 14.82 -0.12 -6.27
C PRO A 206 14.91 1.38 -6.06
N VAL A 207 13.97 1.92 -5.26
CA VAL A 207 14.09 3.26 -4.69
C VAL A 207 15.19 3.32 -3.63
N HIS A 208 15.75 4.50 -3.35
CA HIS A 208 16.84 4.66 -2.39
C HIS A 208 16.33 4.97 -0.98
N HIS A 209 16.14 3.93 -0.16
CA HIS A 209 15.60 4.08 1.20
C HIS A 209 16.48 4.88 2.16
N PHE A 210 17.78 4.92 1.94
CA PHE A 210 18.77 5.51 2.82
C PHE A 210 19.31 6.87 2.35
N TYR A 211 18.64 7.53 1.41
CA TYR A 211 19.12 8.79 0.82
C TYR A 211 19.51 9.86 1.86
N LYS A 212 18.72 9.98 2.94
CA LYS A 212 19.02 10.95 4.02
C LYS A 212 20.31 10.66 4.78
N PHE A 213 20.77 9.43 4.80
CA PHE A 213 21.98 9.02 5.53
C PHE A 213 23.25 9.12 4.68
N GLU A 214 23.13 9.15 3.36
CA GLU A 214 24.27 9.27 2.45
C GLU A 214 24.70 10.71 2.22
N GLU A 215 23.78 11.67 2.26
CA GLU A 215 24.13 13.11 2.22
C GLU A 215 25.09 13.54 3.35
N SER A 216 25.09 12.82 4.48
CA SER A 216 26.02 13.09 5.59
C SER A 216 27.44 12.56 5.35
N LYS A 217 27.68 11.73 4.33
CA LYS A 217 29.00 11.16 4.00
C LYS A 217 29.70 11.85 2.82
N ILE A 218 29.02 12.78 2.14
CA ILE A 218 29.54 13.52 0.98
C ILE A 218 29.97 14.96 1.39
N LYS A 219 30.32 15.17 2.66
CA LYS A 219 30.95 16.41 3.14
C LYS A 219 32.38 16.15 3.54
#